data_dd39604c30ce1b422bdaca9cf882fc5d
#
_entry.id   dd39604c30ce1b422bdaca9cf882fc5d
#
_cell.length_a   1.000
_cell.length_b   1.000
_cell.length_c   1.000
_cell.angle_alpha   90.00
_cell.angle_beta   90.00
_cell.angle_gamma   90.00
#
_symmetry.space_group_name_H-M   'P 1'
#
loop_
_entity.id
_entity.type
_entity.pdbx_description
1 polymer ?
#
loop_
_entity_poly.entity_id
_entity_poly.type
_entity_poly.pdbx_seq_one_letter_code
_entity_poly.pdbx_strand_id
1 'polypeptide(L)'
;MVVAAIFDIDGTLVSFKFDAVGVRTALIGELWARGVDTFGLDLSTPTQTILDAAKARMSPGDAEYPDYRRKAFDILDTFELRDIGSTKPFPRIREILAGLKARGARLAVLTNSGRKAATRSLTIAGLLDVFEFVLTRNDTETMKPRSEGLIQAVSLLSIPKDDVYYVGDTPYDVMAARGAGVKSVSVATGSYAPDRLASEGPDFVISSVSELGSVLGIQPK
;
A
#
# COMPACT_ATOMS: atom_id res chain seq x y z
N MET A 1 -9.93 25.04 2.99
CA MET A 1 -10.09 23.73 3.64
C MET A 1 -8.76 22.99 3.42
N VAL A 2 -8.18 22.41 4.46
CA VAL A 2 -6.93 21.63 4.32
C VAL A 2 -7.33 20.21 3.96
N VAL A 3 -6.86 19.71 2.83
CA VAL A 3 -7.07 18.33 2.41
C VAL A 3 -5.79 17.51 2.59
N ALA A 4 -5.93 16.22 2.79
CA ALA A 4 -4.80 15.31 2.85
C ALA A 4 -4.90 14.22 1.78
N ALA A 5 -3.75 13.85 1.22
CA ALA A 5 -3.63 12.69 0.36
C ALA A 5 -2.60 11.72 0.95
N ILE A 6 -3.03 10.48 1.19
CA ILE A 6 -2.20 9.38 1.61
C ILE A 6 -1.98 8.49 0.38
N PHE A 7 -0.74 8.12 0.10
CA PHE A 7 -0.37 7.39 -1.11
C PHE A 7 0.13 5.99 -0.79
N ASP A 8 -0.21 5.03 -1.65
CA ASP A 8 0.64 3.86 -1.82
C ASP A 8 1.92 4.24 -2.61
N ILE A 9 2.89 3.34 -2.66
CA ILE A 9 4.17 3.56 -3.36
C ILE A 9 4.18 2.85 -4.71
N ASP A 10 4.14 1.52 -4.68
CA ASP A 10 4.41 0.67 -5.83
C ASP A 10 3.19 0.62 -6.76
N GLY A 11 3.35 1.01 -8.01
CA GLY A 11 2.23 1.18 -8.96
C GLY A 11 1.53 2.53 -8.88
N THR A 12 1.77 3.33 -7.84
CA THR A 12 1.14 4.64 -7.59
C THR A 12 2.11 5.82 -7.74
N LEU A 13 3.21 5.81 -7.02
CA LEU A 13 4.26 6.84 -7.08
C LEU A 13 5.41 6.42 -7.98
N VAL A 14 5.69 5.13 -8.00
CA VAL A 14 6.76 4.51 -8.79
C VAL A 14 6.25 3.29 -9.51
N SER A 15 6.83 2.98 -10.67
CA SER A 15 6.71 1.67 -11.28
C SER A 15 7.70 0.72 -10.62
N PHE A 16 7.23 -0.44 -10.22
CA PHE A 16 8.04 -1.49 -9.60
C PHE A 16 7.51 -2.87 -10.03
N LYS A 17 8.42 -3.78 -10.33
CA LYS A 17 8.05 -5.16 -10.65
C LYS A 17 8.10 -5.99 -9.38
N PHE A 18 6.93 -6.40 -8.91
CA PHE A 18 6.80 -7.25 -7.73
C PHE A 18 6.38 -8.67 -8.12
N ASP A 19 7.20 -9.65 -7.73
CA ASP A 19 6.90 -11.06 -7.94
C ASP A 19 5.92 -11.59 -6.89
N ALA A 20 4.66 -11.19 -7.03
CA ALA A 20 3.60 -11.56 -6.10
C ALA A 20 3.35 -13.07 -6.07
N VAL A 21 3.55 -13.77 -7.19
CA VAL A 21 3.40 -15.23 -7.28
C VAL A 21 4.49 -15.93 -6.49
N GLY A 22 5.75 -15.54 -6.70
CA GLY A 22 6.89 -16.09 -5.95
C GLY A 22 6.76 -15.89 -4.45
N VAL A 23 6.34 -14.68 -4.03
CA VAL A 23 6.08 -14.38 -2.61
C VAL A 23 5.02 -15.30 -2.02
N ARG A 24 3.85 -15.40 -2.67
CA ARG A 24 2.75 -16.25 -2.16
C ARG A 24 3.14 -17.71 -2.11
N THR A 25 3.86 -18.20 -3.13
CA THR A 25 4.42 -19.55 -3.13
C THR A 25 5.32 -19.77 -1.92
N ALA A 26 6.23 -18.86 -1.63
CA ALA A 26 7.13 -18.98 -0.50
C ALA A 26 6.39 -18.91 0.86
N LEU A 27 5.41 -18.02 1.00
CA LEU A 27 4.62 -17.88 2.23
C LEU A 27 3.77 -19.12 2.52
N ILE A 28 3.06 -19.64 1.51
CA ILE A 28 2.24 -20.84 1.64
C ILE A 28 3.14 -22.06 1.86
N GLY A 29 4.28 -22.15 1.17
CA GLY A 29 5.28 -23.20 1.37
C GLY A 29 5.85 -23.23 2.79
N GLU A 30 6.10 -22.07 3.39
CA GLU A 30 6.55 -21.95 4.79
C GLU A 30 5.49 -22.45 5.78
N LEU A 31 4.18 -22.18 5.52
CA LEU A 31 3.08 -22.72 6.33
C LEU A 31 3.03 -24.25 6.23
N TRP A 32 3.11 -24.76 5.00
CA TRP A 32 3.10 -26.21 4.76
C TRP A 32 4.28 -26.92 5.43
N ALA A 33 5.49 -26.33 5.35
CA ALA A 33 6.67 -26.88 5.99
C ALA A 33 6.57 -26.93 7.53
N ARG A 34 5.72 -26.08 8.12
CA ARG A 34 5.40 -26.09 9.56
C ARG A 34 4.26 -27.05 9.92
N GLY A 35 3.73 -27.79 8.95
CA GLY A 35 2.57 -28.69 9.17
C GLY A 35 1.25 -27.95 9.33
N VAL A 36 1.16 -26.65 8.99
CA VAL A 36 -0.06 -25.86 9.08
C VAL A 36 -0.93 -26.14 7.86
N ASP A 37 -2.23 -26.39 8.07
CA ASP A 37 -3.17 -26.59 6.98
C ASP A 37 -3.21 -25.35 6.05
N THR A 38 -3.03 -25.60 4.75
CA THR A 38 -3.05 -24.55 3.71
C THR A 38 -4.28 -24.60 2.81
N PHE A 39 -5.28 -25.40 3.18
CA PHE A 39 -6.52 -25.52 2.40
C PHE A 39 -7.20 -24.15 2.20
N GLY A 40 -7.60 -23.88 0.96
CA GLY A 40 -8.21 -22.60 0.58
C GLY A 40 -7.24 -21.43 0.40
N LEU A 41 -5.92 -21.64 0.53
CA LEU A 41 -4.89 -20.65 0.18
C LEU A 41 -4.33 -21.01 -1.21
N ASP A 42 -4.27 -20.01 -2.07
CA ASP A 42 -3.73 -20.13 -3.43
C ASP A 42 -2.87 -18.93 -3.81
N LEU A 43 -2.34 -18.93 -5.03
CA LEU A 43 -1.46 -17.86 -5.53
C LEU A 43 -2.19 -16.56 -5.85
N SER A 44 -3.50 -16.50 -5.75
CA SER A 44 -4.33 -15.29 -5.84
C SER A 44 -4.65 -14.69 -4.46
N THR A 45 -4.48 -15.48 -3.39
CA THR A 45 -4.79 -15.07 -2.01
C THR A 45 -3.95 -13.86 -1.58
N PRO A 46 -4.56 -12.77 -1.10
CA PRO A 46 -3.80 -11.61 -0.61
C PRO A 46 -2.84 -11.99 0.53
N THR A 47 -1.66 -11.38 0.56
CA THR A 47 -0.64 -11.67 1.58
C THR A 47 -1.18 -11.52 3.00
N GLN A 48 -1.98 -10.48 3.29
CA GLN A 48 -2.61 -10.31 4.60
C GLN A 48 -3.55 -11.48 4.94
N THR A 49 -4.31 -11.96 3.97
CA THR A 49 -5.20 -13.12 4.18
C THR A 49 -4.40 -14.39 4.51
N ILE A 50 -3.22 -14.58 3.91
CA ILE A 50 -2.31 -15.69 4.26
C ILE A 50 -1.85 -15.55 5.71
N LEU A 51 -1.47 -14.34 6.15
CA LEU A 51 -1.10 -14.08 7.55
C LEU A 51 -2.27 -14.29 8.52
N ASP A 52 -3.47 -13.85 8.15
CA ASP A 52 -4.67 -14.05 8.97
C ASP A 52 -4.99 -15.55 9.12
N ALA A 53 -4.87 -16.33 8.03
CA ALA A 53 -5.04 -17.78 8.06
C ALA A 53 -3.98 -18.47 8.93
N ALA A 54 -2.72 -18.03 8.84
CA ALA A 54 -1.65 -18.50 9.70
C ALA A 54 -1.97 -18.24 11.18
N LYS A 55 -2.36 -17.01 11.51
CA LYS A 55 -2.74 -16.64 12.88
C LYS A 55 -3.90 -17.47 13.44
N ALA A 56 -4.88 -17.77 12.58
CA ALA A 56 -6.05 -18.54 13.00
C ALA A 56 -5.79 -20.04 13.12
N ARG A 57 -4.81 -20.59 12.38
CA ARG A 57 -4.52 -22.03 12.29
C ARG A 57 -3.37 -22.49 13.19
N MET A 58 -2.54 -21.56 13.65
CA MET A 58 -1.47 -21.81 14.62
C MET A 58 -2.05 -21.73 16.05
N SER A 59 -1.45 -22.48 16.96
CA SER A 59 -1.95 -22.59 18.35
C SER A 59 -1.92 -21.23 19.07
N PRO A 60 -3.02 -20.82 19.71
CA PRO A 60 -3.03 -19.60 20.52
C PRO A 60 -2.03 -19.70 21.70
N GLY A 61 -1.18 -18.68 21.85
CA GLY A 61 -0.24 -18.58 22.97
C GLY A 61 1.16 -19.11 22.69
N ASP A 62 1.38 -19.84 21.60
CA ASP A 62 2.71 -20.28 21.20
C ASP A 62 3.47 -19.16 20.44
N ALA A 63 4.80 -19.21 20.50
CA ALA A 63 5.67 -18.32 19.72
C ALA A 63 5.64 -18.59 18.20
N GLU A 64 4.80 -19.52 17.77
CA GLU A 64 4.77 -20.05 16.39
C GLU A 64 4.30 -18.99 15.38
N TYR A 65 3.17 -18.31 15.63
CA TYR A 65 2.70 -17.26 14.72
C TYR A 65 3.62 -16.02 14.69
N PRO A 66 4.10 -15.48 15.83
CA PRO A 66 5.10 -14.41 15.79
C PRO A 66 6.36 -14.79 15.00
N ASP A 67 6.84 -16.03 15.13
CA ASP A 67 7.99 -16.52 14.37
C ASP A 67 7.68 -16.64 12.87
N TYR A 68 6.53 -17.22 12.51
CA TYR A 68 6.06 -17.25 11.13
C TYR A 68 5.93 -15.85 10.54
N ARG A 69 5.30 -14.91 11.26
CA ARG A 69 5.13 -13.52 10.80
C ARG A 69 6.48 -12.84 10.54
N ARG A 70 7.46 -13.05 11.41
CA ARG A 70 8.82 -12.55 11.19
C ARG A 70 9.42 -13.14 9.91
N LYS A 71 9.34 -14.47 9.75
CA LYS A 71 9.83 -15.17 8.56
C LYS A 71 9.11 -14.72 7.28
N ALA A 72 7.81 -14.50 7.36
CA ALA A 72 7.02 -13.97 6.24
C ALA A 72 7.49 -12.56 5.84
N PHE A 73 7.82 -11.69 6.79
CA PHE A 73 8.37 -10.37 6.51
C PHE A 73 9.78 -10.44 5.90
N ASP A 74 10.62 -11.38 6.34
CA ASP A 74 11.94 -11.62 5.73
C ASP A 74 11.82 -12.12 4.27
N ILE A 75 10.84 -12.97 3.99
CA ILE A 75 10.52 -13.40 2.62
C ILE A 75 10.12 -12.20 1.77
N LEU A 76 9.16 -11.40 2.23
CA LEU A 76 8.72 -10.19 1.54
C LEU A 76 9.89 -9.23 1.27
N ASP A 77 10.70 -8.92 2.29
CA ASP A 77 11.88 -8.07 2.16
C ASP A 77 12.86 -8.60 1.09
N THR A 78 13.06 -9.92 1.05
CA THR A 78 13.95 -10.56 0.06
C THR A 78 13.48 -10.32 -1.36
N PHE A 79 12.19 -10.53 -1.64
CA PHE A 79 11.62 -10.33 -2.98
C PHE A 79 11.59 -8.85 -3.37
N GLU A 80 11.21 -7.97 -2.46
CA GLU A 80 11.17 -6.52 -2.73
C GLU A 80 12.58 -5.97 -3.02
N LEU A 81 13.58 -6.35 -2.22
CA LEU A 81 14.94 -5.83 -2.36
C LEU A 81 15.68 -6.42 -3.55
N ARG A 82 15.34 -7.65 -3.99
CA ARG A 82 15.93 -8.27 -5.18
C ARG A 82 15.74 -7.40 -6.43
N ASP A 83 14.54 -6.88 -6.61
CA ASP A 83 14.17 -6.19 -7.83
C ASP A 83 14.11 -4.65 -7.66
N ILE A 84 14.53 -4.14 -6.50
CA ILE A 84 14.44 -2.71 -6.13
C ILE A 84 15.14 -1.78 -7.12
N GLY A 85 16.18 -2.24 -7.80
CA GLY A 85 16.89 -1.48 -8.83
C GLY A 85 16.05 -1.20 -10.09
N SER A 86 14.92 -1.89 -10.26
CA SER A 86 13.97 -1.65 -11.36
C SER A 86 13.01 -0.50 -11.10
N THR A 87 12.98 0.03 -9.88
CA THR A 87 12.11 1.14 -9.47
C THR A 87 12.36 2.38 -10.32
N LYS A 88 11.29 2.96 -10.85
CA LYS A 88 11.32 4.23 -11.59
C LYS A 88 10.16 5.11 -11.14
N PRO A 89 10.40 6.40 -10.84
CA PRO A 89 9.32 7.33 -10.54
C PRO A 89 8.42 7.50 -11.77
N PHE A 90 7.12 7.67 -11.55
CA PHE A 90 6.23 8.08 -12.63
C PHE A 90 6.57 9.50 -13.11
N PRO A 91 6.31 9.81 -14.41
CA PRO A 91 6.68 11.10 -14.97
C PRO A 91 6.14 12.28 -14.14
N ARG A 92 6.99 13.25 -13.84
CA ARG A 92 6.67 14.49 -13.15
C ARG A 92 6.07 14.32 -11.74
N ILE A 93 6.16 13.13 -11.13
CA ILE A 93 5.53 12.84 -9.83
C ILE A 93 5.98 13.82 -8.75
N ARG A 94 7.28 14.15 -8.68
CA ARG A 94 7.82 15.12 -7.69
C ARG A 94 7.21 16.52 -7.87
N GLU A 95 7.09 16.99 -9.10
CA GLU A 95 6.49 18.29 -9.42
C GLU A 95 5.01 18.32 -9.02
N ILE A 96 4.27 17.23 -9.32
CA ILE A 96 2.84 17.10 -8.99
C ILE A 96 2.67 17.19 -7.47
N LEU A 97 3.42 16.40 -6.70
CA LEU A 97 3.33 16.38 -5.23
C LEU A 97 3.75 17.72 -4.63
N ALA A 98 4.82 18.34 -5.14
CA ALA A 98 5.24 19.69 -4.71
C ALA A 98 4.14 20.72 -5.00
N GLY A 99 3.48 20.64 -6.13
CA GLY A 99 2.35 21.48 -6.48
C GLY A 99 1.14 21.31 -5.55
N LEU A 100 0.85 20.10 -5.10
CA LEU A 100 -0.19 19.83 -4.11
C LEU A 100 0.16 20.45 -2.74
N LYS A 101 1.41 20.24 -2.27
CA LYS A 101 1.90 20.86 -1.01
C LYS A 101 1.86 22.37 -1.05
N ALA A 102 2.31 22.98 -2.15
CA ALA A 102 2.28 24.44 -2.29
C ALA A 102 0.88 25.05 -2.21
N ARG A 103 -0.14 24.22 -2.39
CA ARG A 103 -1.57 24.59 -2.27
C ARG A 103 -2.18 24.16 -0.94
N GLY A 104 -1.37 23.73 0.01
CA GLY A 104 -1.78 23.41 1.38
C GLY A 104 -2.25 21.96 1.57
N ALA A 105 -2.09 21.07 0.59
CA ALA A 105 -2.35 19.64 0.81
C ALA A 105 -1.29 19.03 1.73
N ARG A 106 -1.72 18.19 2.67
CA ARG A 106 -0.84 17.36 3.50
C ARG A 106 -0.65 16.00 2.84
N LEU A 107 0.59 15.55 2.76
CA LEU A 107 0.94 14.33 2.04
C LEU A 107 1.59 13.33 2.97
N ALA A 108 1.13 12.08 2.91
CA ALA A 108 1.69 10.95 3.67
C ALA A 108 1.71 9.69 2.82
N VAL A 109 2.38 8.66 3.32
CA VAL A 109 2.43 7.35 2.67
C VAL A 109 1.93 6.27 3.62
N LEU A 110 1.15 5.33 3.06
CA LEU A 110 0.86 4.03 3.66
C LEU A 110 1.06 2.95 2.60
N THR A 111 2.00 2.04 2.83
CA THR A 111 2.34 0.96 1.89
C THR A 111 2.43 -0.40 2.57
N ASN A 112 2.14 -1.47 1.82
CA ASN A 112 2.42 -2.84 2.24
C ASN A 112 3.90 -3.23 2.10
N SER A 113 4.72 -2.40 1.46
CA SER A 113 6.16 -2.61 1.33
C SER A 113 6.88 -2.49 2.68
N GLY A 114 7.97 -3.23 2.86
CA GLY A 114 8.81 -3.14 4.05
C GLY A 114 9.57 -1.81 4.12
N ARG A 115 9.94 -1.40 5.34
CA ARG A 115 10.64 -0.13 5.57
C ARG A 115 11.86 0.05 4.68
N LYS A 116 12.68 -0.99 4.51
CA LYS A 116 13.89 -0.92 3.67
C LYS A 116 13.55 -0.67 2.20
N ALA A 117 12.58 -1.41 1.66
CA ALA A 117 12.15 -1.26 0.27
C ALA A 117 11.47 0.09 0.05
N ALA A 118 10.52 0.49 0.91
CA ALA A 118 9.83 1.77 0.83
C ALA A 118 10.81 2.96 0.86
N THR A 119 11.75 2.97 1.83
CA THR A 119 12.77 4.02 1.93
C THR A 119 13.61 4.07 0.66
N ARG A 120 14.03 2.92 0.13
CA ARG A 120 14.87 2.88 -1.07
C ARG A 120 14.11 3.31 -2.32
N SER A 121 12.85 2.87 -2.50
CA SER A 121 11.98 3.32 -3.60
C SER A 121 11.78 4.84 -3.58
N LEU A 122 11.44 5.41 -2.43
CA LEU A 122 11.26 6.84 -2.27
C LEU A 122 12.57 7.62 -2.48
N THR A 123 13.72 7.06 -2.06
CA THR A 123 15.04 7.67 -2.30
C THR A 123 15.37 7.70 -3.79
N ILE A 124 15.18 6.57 -4.50
CA ILE A 124 15.38 6.48 -5.96
C ILE A 124 14.48 7.47 -6.70
N ALA A 125 13.25 7.62 -6.25
CA ALA A 125 12.28 8.55 -6.84
C ALA A 125 12.54 10.03 -6.46
N GLY A 126 13.43 10.32 -5.50
CA GLY A 126 13.65 11.65 -4.96
C GLY A 126 12.45 12.20 -4.19
N LEU A 127 11.69 11.33 -3.51
CA LEU A 127 10.43 11.66 -2.83
C LEU A 127 10.50 11.54 -1.30
N LEU A 128 11.62 11.13 -0.74
CA LEU A 128 11.71 10.82 0.70
C LEU A 128 11.37 12.03 1.60
N ASP A 129 11.68 13.24 1.14
CA ASP A 129 11.47 14.51 1.83
C ASP A 129 10.10 15.16 1.56
N VAL A 130 9.28 14.52 0.73
CA VAL A 130 7.99 15.09 0.29
C VAL A 130 6.90 14.87 1.33
N PHE A 131 6.90 13.71 1.98
CA PHE A 131 5.83 13.25 2.85
C PHE A 131 6.09 13.62 4.31
N GLU A 132 5.03 13.87 5.07
CA GLU A 132 5.11 14.15 6.51
C GLU A 132 5.54 12.91 7.29
N PHE A 133 5.06 11.73 6.85
CA PHE A 133 5.47 10.44 7.37
C PHE A 133 5.24 9.33 6.33
N VAL A 134 5.90 8.21 6.55
CA VAL A 134 5.78 6.99 5.77
C VAL A 134 5.46 5.84 6.71
N LEU A 135 4.25 5.28 6.61
CA LEU A 135 3.88 4.04 7.28
C LEU A 135 4.07 2.86 6.34
N THR A 136 4.75 1.86 6.83
CA THR A 136 5.08 0.62 6.14
C THR A 136 4.44 -0.57 6.85
N ARG A 137 4.51 -1.79 6.30
CA ARG A 137 4.06 -3.00 7.01
C ARG A 137 4.75 -3.21 8.36
N ASN A 138 5.90 -2.58 8.60
CA ASN A 138 6.62 -2.66 9.87
C ASN A 138 6.06 -1.73 10.95
N ASP A 139 5.22 -0.77 10.57
CA ASP A 139 4.63 0.25 11.44
C ASP A 139 3.18 -0.06 11.80
N THR A 140 2.57 -1.02 11.10
CA THR A 140 1.15 -1.36 11.24
C THR A 140 0.98 -2.80 11.73
N GLU A 141 -0.10 -3.07 12.43
CA GLU A 141 -0.42 -4.43 12.85
C GLU A 141 -0.80 -5.31 11.66
N THR A 142 -1.56 -4.76 10.73
CA THR A 142 -2.07 -5.41 9.53
C THR A 142 -1.72 -4.65 8.27
N MET A 143 -1.72 -5.35 7.14
CA MET A 143 -1.52 -4.78 5.80
C MET A 143 -2.86 -4.59 5.09
N LYS A 144 -2.89 -3.75 4.03
CA LYS A 144 -4.03 -3.71 3.11
C LYS A 144 -4.32 -5.10 2.55
N PRO A 145 -5.59 -5.51 2.44
CA PRO A 145 -6.82 -4.71 2.38
C PRO A 145 -7.42 -4.32 3.74
N ARG A 146 -6.78 -4.66 4.87
CA ARG A 146 -7.23 -4.22 6.19
C ARG A 146 -7.05 -2.70 6.31
N SER A 147 -7.95 -2.06 7.06
CA SER A 147 -8.00 -0.60 7.18
C SER A 147 -7.22 -0.01 8.35
N GLU A 148 -6.72 -0.84 9.27
CA GLU A 148 -6.11 -0.39 10.53
C GLU A 148 -4.93 0.56 10.29
N GLY A 149 -4.05 0.24 9.32
CA GLY A 149 -2.93 1.11 8.96
C GLY A 149 -3.38 2.46 8.42
N LEU A 150 -4.48 2.49 7.65
CA LEU A 150 -5.02 3.74 7.11
C LEU A 150 -5.72 4.56 8.19
N ILE A 151 -6.44 3.93 9.12
CA ILE A 151 -7.01 4.59 10.29
C ILE A 151 -5.90 5.24 11.13
N GLN A 152 -4.78 4.54 11.34
CA GLN A 152 -3.59 5.09 12.00
C GLN A 152 -3.04 6.31 11.26
N ALA A 153 -2.90 6.24 9.93
CA ALA A 153 -2.41 7.35 9.11
C ALA A 153 -3.33 8.58 9.19
N VAL A 154 -4.64 8.40 9.14
CA VAL A 154 -5.64 9.46 9.31
C VAL A 154 -5.52 10.12 10.68
N SER A 155 -5.37 9.32 11.73
CA SER A 155 -5.19 9.83 13.09
C SER A 155 -3.93 10.70 13.23
N LEU A 156 -2.80 10.28 12.63
CA LEU A 156 -1.55 11.06 12.63
C LEU A 156 -1.70 12.39 11.89
N LEU A 157 -2.48 12.43 10.82
CA LEU A 157 -2.76 13.66 10.09
C LEU A 157 -3.63 14.63 10.86
N SER A 158 -4.45 14.17 11.80
CA SER A 158 -5.38 15.02 12.56
C SER A 158 -6.28 15.88 11.67
N ILE A 159 -6.74 15.32 10.54
CA ILE A 159 -7.65 15.92 9.57
C ILE A 159 -8.95 15.13 9.57
N PRO A 160 -10.12 15.76 9.44
CA PRO A 160 -11.38 15.06 9.27
C PRO A 160 -11.30 14.05 8.11
N LYS A 161 -11.76 12.83 8.33
CA LYS A 161 -11.65 11.74 7.34
C LYS A 161 -12.30 12.07 5.98
N ASP A 162 -13.34 12.91 5.99
CA ASP A 162 -14.05 13.35 4.78
C ASP A 162 -13.18 14.25 3.87
N ASP A 163 -12.07 14.81 4.42
CA ASP A 163 -11.07 15.61 3.72
C ASP A 163 -9.79 14.82 3.43
N VAL A 164 -9.80 13.51 3.68
CA VAL A 164 -8.67 12.61 3.42
C VAL A 164 -8.96 11.73 2.20
N TYR A 165 -7.99 11.66 1.30
CA TYR A 165 -8.00 10.82 0.11
C TYR A 165 -6.90 9.78 0.22
N TYR A 166 -7.25 8.53 -0.04
CA TYR A 166 -6.27 7.46 -0.18
C TYR A 166 -6.08 7.12 -1.67
N VAL A 167 -4.85 7.21 -2.14
CA VAL A 167 -4.47 7.06 -3.55
C VAL A 167 -3.68 5.78 -3.73
N GLY A 168 -4.19 4.85 -4.54
CA GLY A 168 -3.55 3.57 -4.79
C GLY A 168 -3.95 2.97 -6.13
N ASP A 169 -3.25 1.91 -6.55
CA ASP A 169 -3.41 1.26 -7.85
C ASP A 169 -4.04 -0.14 -7.77
N THR A 170 -4.41 -0.59 -6.57
CA THR A 170 -4.93 -1.94 -6.36
C THR A 170 -6.34 -1.96 -5.76
N PRO A 171 -7.11 -3.06 -5.95
CA PRO A 171 -8.36 -3.31 -5.23
C PRO A 171 -8.21 -3.23 -3.71
N TYR A 172 -7.05 -3.59 -3.18
CA TYR A 172 -6.77 -3.57 -1.74
C TYR A 172 -6.74 -2.15 -1.16
N ASP A 173 -6.34 -1.18 -1.97
CA ASP A 173 -6.35 0.25 -1.61
C ASP A 173 -7.77 0.76 -1.44
N VAL A 174 -8.66 0.40 -2.38
CA VAL A 174 -10.09 0.74 -2.32
C VAL A 174 -10.75 0.12 -1.09
N MET A 175 -10.46 -1.16 -0.81
CA MET A 175 -11.02 -1.85 0.35
C MET A 175 -10.53 -1.23 1.66
N ALA A 176 -9.25 -0.88 1.77
CA ALA A 176 -8.68 -0.22 2.94
C ALA A 176 -9.28 1.17 3.15
N ALA A 177 -9.42 1.96 2.07
CA ALA A 177 -10.03 3.30 2.11
C ALA A 177 -11.49 3.22 2.59
N ARG A 178 -12.28 2.30 2.04
CA ARG A 178 -13.66 2.06 2.45
C ARG A 178 -13.75 1.68 3.93
N GLY A 179 -12.88 0.76 4.39
CA GLY A 179 -12.85 0.34 5.79
C GLY A 179 -12.46 1.47 6.77
N ALA A 180 -11.62 2.40 6.33
CA ALA A 180 -11.21 3.57 7.10
C ALA A 180 -12.25 4.73 7.03
N GLY A 181 -13.18 4.69 6.07
CA GLY A 181 -14.17 5.72 5.83
C GLY A 181 -13.56 7.00 5.24
N VAL A 182 -12.52 6.87 4.41
CA VAL A 182 -11.91 7.96 3.64
C VAL A 182 -12.21 7.80 2.17
N LYS A 183 -12.03 8.86 1.38
CA LYS A 183 -12.24 8.81 -0.07
C LYS A 183 -11.13 8.01 -0.76
N SER A 184 -11.51 7.16 -1.69
CA SER A 184 -10.60 6.32 -2.48
C SER A 184 -10.37 6.91 -3.87
N VAL A 185 -9.11 6.97 -4.28
CA VAL A 185 -8.69 7.36 -5.63
C VAL A 185 -7.87 6.23 -6.23
N SER A 186 -8.45 5.54 -7.19
CA SER A 186 -7.73 4.50 -7.94
C SER A 186 -6.95 5.09 -9.09
N VAL A 187 -5.65 4.79 -9.17
CA VAL A 187 -4.77 5.21 -10.27
C VAL A 187 -4.47 4.02 -11.16
N ALA A 188 -4.81 4.12 -12.44
CA ALA A 188 -4.63 3.02 -13.41
C ALA A 188 -3.19 2.97 -13.97
N THR A 189 -2.18 3.08 -13.10
CA THR A 189 -0.75 3.03 -13.45
C THR A 189 -0.07 1.74 -13.04
N GLY A 190 -0.73 0.93 -12.20
CA GLY A 190 -0.21 -0.35 -11.71
C GLY A 190 -0.61 -1.55 -12.56
N SER A 191 -0.70 -2.71 -11.93
CA SER A 191 -0.93 -3.99 -12.60
C SER A 191 -2.41 -4.30 -12.89
N TYR A 192 -3.35 -3.52 -12.36
CA TYR A 192 -4.79 -3.75 -12.52
C TYR A 192 -5.37 -2.85 -13.62
N ALA A 193 -6.17 -3.45 -14.49
CA ALA A 193 -6.91 -2.72 -15.51
C ALA A 193 -7.94 -1.74 -14.89
N PRO A 194 -8.23 -0.59 -15.54
CA PRO A 194 -9.19 0.39 -15.04
C PRO A 194 -10.55 -0.22 -14.68
N ASP A 195 -11.09 -1.11 -15.51
CA ASP A 195 -12.39 -1.75 -15.28
C ASP A 195 -12.38 -2.63 -14.00
N ARG A 196 -11.23 -3.29 -13.73
CA ARG A 196 -11.07 -4.08 -12.50
C ARG A 196 -11.01 -3.17 -11.26
N LEU A 197 -10.36 -2.03 -11.36
CA LEU A 197 -10.34 -1.03 -10.29
C LEU A 197 -11.74 -0.44 -10.07
N ALA A 198 -12.42 -0.06 -11.16
CA ALA A 198 -13.76 0.50 -11.12
C ALA A 198 -14.79 -0.48 -10.48
N SER A 199 -14.63 -1.79 -10.71
CA SER A 199 -15.52 -2.81 -10.14
C SER A 199 -15.49 -2.89 -8.61
N GLU A 200 -14.44 -2.37 -7.96
CA GLU A 200 -14.39 -2.24 -6.50
C GLU A 200 -15.17 -1.03 -5.98
N GLY A 201 -15.64 -0.14 -6.86
CA GLY A 201 -16.41 1.05 -6.51
C GLY A 201 -15.58 2.09 -5.74
N PRO A 202 -14.41 2.51 -6.24
CA PRO A 202 -13.69 3.65 -5.69
C PRO A 202 -14.48 4.94 -5.93
N ASP A 203 -14.24 5.98 -5.12
CA ASP A 203 -14.87 7.29 -5.31
C ASP A 203 -14.40 7.95 -6.61
N PHE A 204 -13.13 7.73 -6.99
CA PHE A 204 -12.53 8.25 -8.22
C PHE A 204 -11.63 7.23 -8.88
N VAL A 205 -11.62 7.23 -10.23
CA VAL A 205 -10.63 6.51 -11.04
C VAL A 205 -9.93 7.53 -11.93
N ILE A 206 -8.60 7.56 -11.86
CA ILE A 206 -7.75 8.44 -12.65
C ILE A 206 -6.70 7.63 -13.43
N SER A 207 -6.28 8.15 -14.57
CA SER A 207 -5.26 7.49 -15.40
C SER A 207 -3.83 7.79 -14.92
N SER A 208 -3.66 8.90 -14.18
CA SER A 208 -2.36 9.35 -13.69
C SER A 208 -2.54 10.22 -12.45
N VAL A 209 -1.57 10.19 -11.54
CA VAL A 209 -1.50 11.08 -10.37
C VAL A 209 -1.55 12.57 -10.77
N SER A 210 -1.22 12.92 -12.02
CA SER A 210 -1.34 14.30 -12.53
C SER A 210 -2.77 14.86 -12.49
N GLU A 211 -3.78 13.99 -12.47
CA GLU A 211 -5.19 14.38 -12.38
C GLU A 211 -5.66 14.65 -10.94
N LEU A 212 -4.85 14.29 -9.96
CA LEU A 212 -5.22 14.34 -8.55
C LEU A 212 -5.57 15.77 -8.07
N GLY A 213 -4.93 16.79 -8.63
CA GLY A 213 -5.27 18.18 -8.32
C GLY A 213 -6.75 18.51 -8.56
N SER A 214 -7.30 18.01 -9.65
CA SER A 214 -8.73 18.18 -9.97
C SER A 214 -9.64 17.42 -9.00
N VAL A 215 -9.25 16.19 -8.65
CA VAL A 215 -9.99 15.35 -7.69
C VAL A 215 -10.03 15.98 -6.29
N LEU A 216 -8.91 16.57 -5.86
CA LEU A 216 -8.81 17.25 -4.56
C LEU A 216 -9.46 18.65 -4.55
N GLY A 217 -10.02 19.11 -5.67
CA GLY A 217 -10.52 20.48 -5.80
C GLY A 217 -9.41 21.54 -5.77
N ILE A 218 -8.18 21.14 -6.03
CA ILE A 218 -6.99 22.00 -6.05
C ILE A 218 -6.74 22.41 -7.50
N GLN A 219 -7.30 23.56 -7.92
CA GLN A 219 -7.17 24.05 -9.29
C GLN A 219 -5.71 24.40 -9.64
N PRO A 220 -5.24 24.10 -10.87
CA PRO A 220 -3.96 24.65 -11.35
C PRO A 220 -4.05 26.18 -11.40
N LYS A 221 -2.99 26.87 -10.96
CA LYS A 221 -2.84 28.30 -11.20
C LYS A 221 -2.42 28.54 -12.62
#